data_3cf071823d078f39309cd3d951b6ccc0
#
_entry.id   3cf071823d078f39309cd3d951b6ccc0
#
_cell.length_a   1.000
_cell.length_b   1.000
_cell.length_c   1.000
_cell.angle_alpha   90.00
_cell.angle_beta   90.00
_cell.angle_gamma   90.00
#
_symmetry.space_group_name_H-M   'P 1'
#
loop_
_entity.id
_entity.type
_entity.pdbx_description
1 polymer ?
#
loop_
_entity_poly.entity_id
_entity_poly.type
_entity_poly.pdbx_seq_one_letter_code
_entity_poly.pdbx_strand_id
1 'polypeptide(L)'
;MTNTALITGASRGLGLALARSLAGAGWNLVLTARGAADLERVAAELDAVAVPGDVADPAHVARLAQAAPELDLLVNNASGLGVTPLPPLAGYPLEAFRVLLETNVTAPLALIQATLPALRARSGAVINITSDAATGAYEGWGGYGATKAALEQLSNVLSVEEPGLRVWWADPGEMNTRMLADAVGAAEAAGATDPAKVAAALHDLVQARPASGRVSLQ
;
A
#
# COMPACT_ATOMS: atom_id res chain seq x y z
N MET A 1 2.71 -10.05 -23.56
CA MET A 1 1.61 -9.26 -22.92
C MET A 1 2.26 -8.34 -21.92
N THR A 2 1.80 -7.10 -21.83
CA THR A 2 2.32 -6.13 -20.86
C THR A 2 1.68 -6.40 -19.49
N ASN A 3 2.44 -6.36 -18.41
CA ASN A 3 1.92 -6.55 -17.06
C ASN A 3 1.17 -5.30 -16.60
N THR A 4 0.13 -5.47 -15.79
CA THR A 4 -0.68 -4.39 -15.22
C THR A 4 -0.56 -4.36 -13.70
N ALA A 5 -0.30 -3.18 -13.13
CA ALA A 5 -0.29 -2.97 -11.68
C ALA A 5 -1.35 -1.95 -11.25
N LEU A 6 -2.06 -2.24 -10.15
CA LEU A 6 -2.93 -1.31 -9.43
C LEU A 6 -2.23 -0.86 -8.15
N ILE A 7 -1.99 0.44 -8.01
CA ILE A 7 -1.25 1.01 -6.87
C ILE A 7 -2.14 2.01 -6.14
N THR A 8 -2.38 1.78 -4.85
CA THR A 8 -3.11 2.71 -4.00
C THR A 8 -2.18 3.70 -3.32
N GLY A 9 -2.65 4.93 -3.07
CA GLY A 9 -1.82 5.99 -2.50
C GLY A 9 -0.70 6.47 -3.43
N ALA A 10 -0.93 6.44 -4.75
CA ALA A 10 0.09 6.62 -5.79
C ALA A 10 0.46 8.08 -6.11
N SER A 11 -0.17 9.07 -5.49
CA SER A 11 0.10 10.49 -5.80
C SER A 11 1.38 11.06 -5.16
N ARG A 12 1.99 10.33 -4.20
CA ARG A 12 3.20 10.76 -3.47
C ARG A 12 3.91 9.60 -2.77
N GLY A 13 5.09 9.90 -2.18
CA GLY A 13 5.84 8.95 -1.34
C GLY A 13 6.17 7.65 -2.05
N LEU A 14 6.08 6.53 -1.33
CA LEU A 14 6.42 5.20 -1.85
C LEU A 14 5.55 4.80 -3.04
N GLY A 15 4.24 5.07 -2.98
CA GLY A 15 3.33 4.72 -4.09
C GLY A 15 3.70 5.40 -5.40
N LEU A 16 4.07 6.69 -5.37
CA LEU A 16 4.57 7.43 -6.53
C LEU A 16 5.92 6.88 -7.02
N ALA A 17 6.85 6.63 -6.09
CA ALA A 17 8.17 6.11 -6.44
C ALA A 17 8.06 4.72 -7.12
N LEU A 18 7.20 3.84 -6.60
CA LEU A 18 6.95 2.53 -7.19
C LEU A 18 6.24 2.64 -8.55
N ALA A 19 5.26 3.54 -8.69
CA ALA A 19 4.61 3.80 -9.97
C ALA A 19 5.63 4.20 -11.04
N ARG A 20 6.57 5.11 -10.72
CA ARG A 20 7.65 5.51 -11.63
C ARG A 20 8.57 4.33 -11.99
N SER A 21 8.95 3.52 -11.01
CA SER A 21 9.80 2.35 -11.23
C SER A 21 9.15 1.33 -12.18
N LEU A 22 7.86 1.02 -11.96
CA LEU A 22 7.13 0.06 -12.79
C LEU A 22 6.82 0.62 -14.19
N ALA A 23 6.46 1.91 -14.31
CA ALA A 23 6.29 2.56 -15.61
C ALA A 23 7.58 2.52 -16.45
N GLY A 24 8.73 2.81 -15.84
CA GLY A 24 10.04 2.69 -16.47
C GLY A 24 10.40 1.27 -16.93
N ALA A 25 9.78 0.25 -16.33
CA ALA A 25 9.89 -1.14 -16.74
C ALA A 25 8.80 -1.60 -17.72
N GLY A 26 7.97 -0.68 -18.21
CA GLY A 26 6.97 -0.93 -19.25
C GLY A 26 5.66 -1.55 -18.74
N TRP A 27 5.33 -1.41 -17.44
CA TRP A 27 4.06 -1.84 -16.89
C TRP A 27 2.94 -0.86 -17.24
N ASN A 28 1.74 -1.38 -17.50
CA ASN A 28 0.51 -0.59 -17.48
C ASN A 28 0.12 -0.31 -16.02
N LEU A 29 -0.29 0.93 -15.73
CA LEU A 29 -0.58 1.34 -14.37
C LEU A 29 -2.01 1.85 -14.22
N VAL A 30 -2.69 1.37 -13.18
CA VAL A 30 -3.90 1.95 -12.63
C VAL A 30 -3.55 2.56 -11.27
N LEU A 31 -3.69 3.86 -11.15
CA LEU A 31 -3.26 4.62 -9.97
C LEU A 31 -4.47 5.20 -9.25
N THR A 32 -4.48 5.12 -7.92
CA THR A 32 -5.52 5.76 -7.10
C THR A 32 -4.94 6.54 -5.93
N ALA A 33 -5.57 7.66 -5.64
CA ALA A 33 -5.38 8.49 -4.45
C ALA A 33 -6.58 9.43 -4.28
N ARG A 34 -6.76 10.01 -3.08
CA ARG A 34 -7.86 10.94 -2.79
C ARG A 34 -7.73 12.28 -3.50
N GLY A 35 -6.52 12.78 -3.64
CA GLY A 35 -6.25 14.08 -4.31
C GLY A 35 -6.24 13.92 -5.83
N ALA A 36 -7.33 14.31 -6.51
CA ALA A 36 -7.49 14.12 -7.95
C ALA A 36 -6.39 14.85 -8.75
N ALA A 37 -6.15 16.14 -8.50
CA ALA A 37 -5.21 16.93 -9.28
C ALA A 37 -3.76 16.39 -9.26
N ASP A 38 -3.28 15.97 -8.05
CA ASP A 38 -1.95 15.38 -7.93
C ASP A 38 -1.87 14.01 -8.61
N LEU A 39 -2.93 13.21 -8.50
CA LEU A 39 -2.99 11.89 -9.13
C LEU A 39 -3.02 12.00 -10.65
N GLU A 40 -3.84 12.88 -11.20
CA GLU A 40 -3.97 13.10 -12.64
C GLU A 40 -2.66 13.60 -13.25
N ARG A 41 -1.95 14.52 -12.55
CA ARG A 41 -0.61 14.95 -12.96
C ARG A 41 0.38 13.79 -13.03
N VAL A 42 0.39 12.92 -12.00
CA VAL A 42 1.26 11.74 -11.97
C VAL A 42 0.88 10.74 -13.07
N ALA A 43 -0.41 10.50 -13.28
CA ALA A 43 -0.88 9.60 -14.32
C ALA A 43 -0.53 10.09 -15.72
N ALA A 44 -0.65 11.40 -15.98
CA ALA A 44 -0.23 11.99 -17.24
C ALA A 44 1.29 11.89 -17.47
N GLU A 45 2.11 12.05 -16.41
CA GLU A 45 3.57 11.85 -16.47
C GLU A 45 3.94 10.41 -16.87
N LEU A 46 3.19 9.41 -16.39
CA LEU A 46 3.52 8.00 -16.50
C LEU A 46 2.71 7.23 -17.57
N ASP A 47 1.88 7.92 -18.35
CA ASP A 47 0.92 7.29 -19.28
C ASP A 47 0.04 6.24 -18.58
N ALA A 48 -0.46 6.59 -17.39
CA ALA A 48 -1.21 5.70 -16.51
C ALA A 48 -2.69 6.08 -16.43
N VAL A 49 -3.52 5.14 -16.01
CA VAL A 49 -4.94 5.39 -15.73
C VAL A 49 -5.10 5.95 -14.31
N ALA A 50 -5.61 7.17 -14.19
CA ALA A 50 -5.97 7.78 -12.91
C ALA A 50 -7.41 7.44 -12.53
N VAL A 51 -7.60 6.89 -11.32
CA VAL A 51 -8.93 6.67 -10.73
C VAL A 51 -8.95 7.35 -9.35
N PRO A 52 -9.28 8.65 -9.27
CA PRO A 52 -9.28 9.36 -8.00
C PRO A 52 -10.44 8.92 -7.10
N GLY A 53 -10.18 8.79 -5.80
CA GLY A 53 -11.18 8.42 -4.81
C GLY A 53 -10.59 7.89 -3.51
N ASP A 54 -11.48 7.58 -2.56
CA ASP A 54 -11.10 6.99 -1.29
C ASP A 54 -11.21 5.46 -1.36
N VAL A 55 -10.15 4.77 -0.98
CA VAL A 55 -10.13 3.28 -0.94
C VAL A 55 -11.11 2.71 0.08
N ALA A 56 -11.56 3.50 1.05
CA ALA A 56 -12.59 3.12 2.01
C ALA A 56 -14.03 3.20 1.43
N ASP A 57 -14.22 3.79 0.24
CA ASP A 57 -15.51 3.83 -0.45
C ASP A 57 -15.73 2.54 -1.27
N PRO A 58 -16.75 1.71 -0.95
CA PRO A 58 -17.02 0.48 -1.70
C PRO A 58 -17.32 0.73 -3.20
N ALA A 59 -17.93 1.86 -3.54
CA ALA A 59 -18.18 2.22 -4.94
C ALA A 59 -16.87 2.54 -5.67
N HIS A 60 -15.90 3.12 -4.95
CA HIS A 60 -14.56 3.36 -5.50
C HIS A 60 -13.79 2.05 -5.70
N VAL A 61 -13.85 1.12 -4.73
CA VAL A 61 -13.26 -0.22 -4.87
C VAL A 61 -13.77 -0.94 -6.12
N ALA A 62 -15.09 -0.87 -6.37
CA ALA A 62 -15.69 -1.46 -7.57
C ALA A 62 -15.16 -0.79 -8.87
N ARG A 63 -14.99 0.54 -8.89
CA ARG A 63 -14.38 1.26 -10.03
C ARG A 63 -12.94 0.83 -10.27
N LEU A 64 -12.15 0.64 -9.22
CA LEU A 64 -10.76 0.18 -9.33
C LEU A 64 -10.67 -1.23 -9.94
N ALA A 65 -11.50 -2.15 -9.49
CA ALA A 65 -11.56 -3.50 -10.06
C ALA A 65 -11.95 -3.48 -11.55
N GLN A 66 -12.89 -2.62 -11.94
CA GLN A 66 -13.29 -2.44 -13.34
C GLN A 66 -12.18 -1.81 -14.19
N ALA A 67 -11.36 -0.91 -13.62
CA ALA A 67 -10.25 -0.27 -14.31
C ALA A 67 -9.06 -1.21 -14.54
N ALA A 68 -8.97 -2.33 -13.80
CA ALA A 68 -7.87 -3.29 -13.87
C ALA A 68 -8.40 -4.73 -14.11
N PRO A 69 -9.07 -5.02 -15.26
CA PRO A 69 -9.66 -6.32 -15.52
C PRO A 69 -8.63 -7.43 -15.77
N GLU A 70 -7.42 -7.05 -16.14
CA GLU A 70 -6.25 -7.91 -16.27
C GLU A 70 -5.17 -7.41 -15.31
N LEU A 71 -5.11 -7.99 -14.11
CA LEU A 71 -4.25 -7.50 -13.02
C LEU A 71 -3.17 -8.52 -12.66
N ASP A 72 -1.93 -8.12 -12.81
CA ASP A 72 -0.76 -8.93 -12.44
C ASP A 72 -0.24 -8.55 -11.04
N LEU A 73 -0.44 -7.31 -10.59
CA LEU A 73 0.05 -6.82 -9.30
C LEU A 73 -0.93 -5.85 -8.65
N LEU A 74 -1.37 -6.18 -7.43
CA LEU A 74 -2.06 -5.26 -6.53
C LEU A 74 -1.10 -4.75 -5.46
N VAL A 75 -1.01 -3.42 -5.29
CA VAL A 75 -0.22 -2.80 -4.23
C VAL A 75 -1.12 -1.98 -3.31
N ASN A 76 -1.39 -2.52 -2.13
CA ASN A 76 -2.08 -1.83 -1.05
C ASN A 76 -1.07 -0.99 -0.26
N ASN A 77 -0.84 0.24 -0.74
CA ASN A 77 0.08 1.20 -0.15
C ASN A 77 -0.64 2.38 0.52
N ALA A 78 -1.88 2.71 0.13
CA ALA A 78 -2.67 3.73 0.81
C ALA A 78 -2.81 3.40 2.30
N SER A 79 -2.48 4.37 3.16
CA SER A 79 -2.50 4.19 4.61
C SER A 79 -2.71 5.54 5.31
N GLY A 80 -3.17 5.49 6.55
CA GLY A 80 -3.23 6.60 7.47
C GLY A 80 -2.48 6.29 8.76
N LEU A 81 -2.04 7.33 9.48
CA LEU A 81 -1.49 7.23 10.84
C LEU A 81 -2.59 7.27 11.91
N GLY A 82 -3.79 7.75 11.56
CA GLY A 82 -4.83 8.10 12.51
C GLY A 82 -4.66 9.51 13.06
N VAL A 83 -4.67 9.64 14.38
CA VAL A 83 -4.52 10.94 15.06
C VAL A 83 -3.04 11.31 15.18
N THR A 84 -2.71 12.55 14.86
CA THR A 84 -1.38 13.12 15.10
C THR A 84 -1.51 14.43 15.91
N PRO A 85 -0.64 14.67 16.92
CA PRO A 85 0.43 13.79 17.37
C PRO A 85 -0.10 12.44 17.87
N LEU A 86 0.70 11.39 17.74
CA LEU A 86 0.31 10.01 18.06
C LEU A 86 -0.04 9.88 19.56
N PRO A 87 -1.28 9.55 19.95
CA PRO A 87 -1.68 9.48 21.35
C PRO A 87 -1.36 8.10 21.95
N PRO A 88 -1.15 8.02 23.27
CA PRO A 88 -1.07 6.74 23.97
C PRO A 88 -2.40 5.98 23.85
N LEU A 89 -2.34 4.64 23.87
CA LEU A 89 -3.54 3.78 23.72
C LEU A 89 -4.64 4.09 24.73
N ALA A 90 -4.28 4.44 25.97
CA ALA A 90 -5.24 4.76 27.00
C ALA A 90 -6.13 5.98 26.68
N GLY A 91 -5.64 6.88 25.82
CA GLY A 91 -6.38 8.08 25.37
C GLY A 91 -6.73 8.04 23.87
N TYR A 92 -6.56 6.92 23.19
CA TYR A 92 -6.80 6.87 21.75
C TYR A 92 -8.31 7.04 21.43
N PRO A 93 -8.72 8.03 20.60
CA PRO A 93 -10.12 8.22 20.25
C PRO A 93 -10.66 7.03 19.43
N LEU A 94 -11.64 6.31 19.96
CA LEU A 94 -12.16 5.08 19.35
C LEU A 94 -12.74 5.30 17.94
N GLU A 95 -13.36 6.47 17.71
CA GLU A 95 -13.89 6.78 16.37
C GLU A 95 -12.76 6.97 15.35
N ALA A 96 -11.69 7.63 15.72
CA ALA A 96 -10.50 7.74 14.87
C ALA A 96 -9.84 6.37 14.61
N PHE A 97 -9.87 5.48 15.59
CA PHE A 97 -9.40 4.13 15.42
C PHE A 97 -10.25 3.31 14.42
N ARG A 98 -11.58 3.47 14.44
CA ARG A 98 -12.46 2.84 13.45
C ARG A 98 -12.16 3.31 12.04
N VAL A 99 -11.99 4.62 11.84
CA VAL A 99 -11.59 5.19 10.53
C VAL A 99 -10.23 4.66 10.08
N LEU A 100 -9.30 4.51 11.02
CA LEU A 100 -7.97 3.98 10.72
C LEU A 100 -8.02 2.51 10.30
N LEU A 101 -8.81 1.68 10.98
CA LEU A 101 -9.07 0.28 10.61
C LEU A 101 -9.71 0.19 9.23
N GLU A 102 -10.66 1.06 8.93
CA GLU A 102 -11.32 1.10 7.63
C GLU A 102 -10.31 1.32 6.51
N THR A 103 -9.43 2.31 6.66
CA THR A 103 -8.43 2.64 5.63
C THR A 103 -7.31 1.59 5.53
N ASN A 104 -6.78 1.12 6.68
CA ASN A 104 -5.55 0.32 6.70
C ASN A 104 -5.80 -1.19 6.64
N VAL A 105 -7.03 -1.65 6.91
CA VAL A 105 -7.37 -3.08 7.03
C VAL A 105 -8.53 -3.46 6.12
N THR A 106 -9.70 -2.83 6.31
CA THR A 106 -10.93 -3.19 5.58
C THR A 106 -10.78 -2.88 4.08
N ALA A 107 -10.28 -1.70 3.74
CA ALA A 107 -10.10 -1.28 2.35
C ALA A 107 -9.12 -2.18 1.57
N PRO A 108 -7.91 -2.52 2.07
CA PRO A 108 -7.06 -3.52 1.45
C PRO A 108 -7.75 -4.87 1.22
N LEU A 109 -8.47 -5.38 2.22
CA LEU A 109 -9.21 -6.64 2.09
C LEU A 109 -10.31 -6.55 1.01
N ALA A 110 -11.10 -5.48 1.01
CA ALA A 110 -12.14 -5.26 0.02
C ALA A 110 -11.57 -5.17 -1.41
N LEU A 111 -10.42 -4.50 -1.57
CA LEU A 111 -9.77 -4.38 -2.87
C LEU A 111 -9.18 -5.71 -3.33
N ILE A 112 -8.57 -6.49 -2.42
CA ILE A 112 -8.14 -7.87 -2.71
C ILE A 112 -9.33 -8.70 -3.21
N GLN A 113 -10.44 -8.72 -2.48
CA GLN A 113 -11.64 -9.48 -2.86
C GLN A 113 -12.18 -9.07 -4.23
N ALA A 114 -12.27 -7.77 -4.50
CA ALA A 114 -12.78 -7.24 -5.76
C ALA A 114 -11.88 -7.55 -6.97
N THR A 115 -10.56 -7.66 -6.76
CA THR A 115 -9.58 -7.92 -7.83
C THR A 115 -9.13 -9.37 -7.91
N LEU A 116 -9.54 -10.21 -6.94
CA LEU A 116 -9.10 -11.60 -6.85
C LEU A 116 -9.35 -12.43 -8.12
N PRO A 117 -10.49 -12.30 -8.83
CA PRO A 117 -10.70 -13.03 -10.08
C PRO A 117 -9.65 -12.68 -11.16
N ALA A 118 -9.29 -11.40 -11.30
CA ALA A 118 -8.28 -10.94 -12.24
C ALA A 118 -6.88 -11.44 -11.84
N LEU A 119 -6.52 -11.34 -10.57
CA LEU A 119 -5.26 -11.83 -10.02
C LEU A 119 -5.10 -13.36 -10.23
N ARG A 120 -6.16 -14.14 -9.95
CA ARG A 120 -6.15 -15.60 -10.16
C ARG A 120 -5.92 -15.97 -11.63
N ALA A 121 -6.59 -15.28 -12.55
CA ALA A 121 -6.47 -15.53 -13.99
C ALA A 121 -5.04 -15.29 -14.51
N ARG A 122 -4.29 -14.43 -13.84
CA ARG A 122 -2.92 -14.02 -14.21
C ARG A 122 -1.83 -14.66 -13.34
N SER A 123 -2.19 -15.51 -12.36
CA SER A 123 -1.26 -15.97 -11.30
C SER A 123 -0.52 -14.78 -10.68
N GLY A 124 -1.24 -13.72 -10.40
CA GLY A 124 -0.72 -12.41 -10.02
C GLY A 124 -0.09 -12.37 -8.63
N ALA A 125 0.15 -11.16 -8.16
CA ALA A 125 0.73 -10.91 -6.84
C ALA A 125 0.00 -9.79 -6.09
N VAL A 126 0.07 -9.84 -4.75
CA VAL A 126 -0.40 -8.80 -3.84
C VAL A 126 0.76 -8.36 -2.97
N ILE A 127 0.99 -7.05 -2.91
CA ILE A 127 1.87 -6.41 -1.92
C ILE A 127 1.01 -5.59 -0.96
N ASN A 128 1.06 -5.93 0.31
CA ASN A 128 0.50 -5.13 1.39
C ASN A 128 1.64 -4.41 2.10
N ILE A 129 1.66 -3.07 2.10
CA ILE A 129 2.70 -2.31 2.80
C ILE A 129 2.40 -2.32 4.28
N THR A 130 3.28 -2.98 5.05
CA THR A 130 3.24 -3.07 6.50
C THR A 130 4.25 -2.13 7.17
N SER A 131 4.68 -2.42 8.36
CA SER A 131 5.65 -1.66 9.16
C SER A 131 6.20 -2.55 10.27
N ASP A 132 7.36 -2.22 10.80
CA ASP A 132 7.91 -2.75 12.04
C ASP A 132 6.98 -2.51 13.25
N ALA A 133 6.17 -1.43 13.21
CA ALA A 133 5.12 -1.17 14.22
C ALA A 133 4.05 -2.28 14.30
N ALA A 134 3.97 -3.18 13.31
CA ALA A 134 3.09 -4.36 13.38
C ALA A 134 3.54 -5.36 14.45
N THR A 135 4.82 -5.41 14.74
CA THR A 135 5.45 -6.39 15.65
C THR A 135 6.22 -5.75 16.80
N GLY A 136 6.66 -4.50 16.63
CA GLY A 136 7.37 -3.73 17.64
C GLY A 136 6.44 -2.98 18.60
N ALA A 137 6.92 -2.71 19.80
CA ALA A 137 6.19 -1.95 20.82
C ALA A 137 6.79 -0.53 20.90
N TYR A 138 6.15 0.44 20.29
CA TYR A 138 6.55 1.84 20.29
C TYR A 138 5.47 2.70 20.94
N GLU A 139 5.88 3.61 21.85
CA GLU A 139 4.96 4.55 22.50
C GLU A 139 4.25 5.43 21.46
N GLY A 140 2.92 5.58 21.58
CA GLY A 140 2.09 6.33 20.65
C GLY A 140 1.68 5.59 19.36
N TRP A 141 2.42 4.56 18.94
CA TRP A 141 2.15 3.85 17.69
C TRP A 141 1.08 2.76 17.78
N GLY A 142 0.48 2.56 18.96
CA GLY A 142 -0.43 1.44 19.21
C GLY A 142 -1.64 1.38 18.28
N GLY A 143 -2.24 2.52 17.92
CA GLY A 143 -3.34 2.56 16.96
C GLY A 143 -2.91 2.11 15.56
N TYR A 144 -1.86 2.71 15.03
CA TYR A 144 -1.31 2.37 13.72
C TYR A 144 -0.77 0.92 13.69
N GLY A 145 0.06 0.55 14.68
CA GLY A 145 0.66 -0.78 14.78
C GLY A 145 -0.40 -1.88 14.81
N ALA A 146 -1.49 -1.69 15.56
CA ALA A 146 -2.60 -2.66 15.59
C ALA A 146 -3.22 -2.89 14.20
N THR A 147 -3.36 -1.82 13.37
CA THR A 147 -3.86 -1.99 12.01
C THR A 147 -2.87 -2.70 11.10
N LYS A 148 -1.57 -2.44 11.26
CA LYS A 148 -0.54 -3.13 10.47
C LYS A 148 -0.39 -4.60 10.88
N ALA A 149 -0.49 -4.92 12.17
CA ALA A 149 -0.54 -6.31 12.64
C ALA A 149 -1.76 -7.07 12.09
N ALA A 150 -2.93 -6.41 12.04
CA ALA A 150 -4.13 -7.00 11.43
C ALA A 150 -3.92 -7.25 9.92
N LEU A 151 -3.33 -6.30 9.19
CA LEU A 151 -3.03 -6.44 7.77
C LEU A 151 -2.01 -7.55 7.51
N GLU A 152 -0.98 -7.70 8.35
CA GLU A 152 -0.02 -8.82 8.27
C GLU A 152 -0.73 -10.16 8.44
N GLN A 153 -1.62 -10.30 9.43
CA GLN A 153 -2.34 -11.56 9.64
C GLN A 153 -3.28 -11.88 8.49
N LEU A 154 -3.99 -10.90 7.92
CA LEU A 154 -4.78 -11.09 6.70
C LEU A 154 -3.92 -11.56 5.52
N SER A 155 -2.75 -10.96 5.35
CA SER A 155 -1.79 -11.32 4.29
C SER A 155 -1.28 -12.75 4.46
N ASN A 156 -0.94 -13.12 5.70
CA ASN A 156 -0.47 -14.46 6.04
C ASN A 156 -1.53 -15.52 5.72
N VAL A 157 -2.78 -15.32 6.13
CA VAL A 157 -3.89 -16.26 5.84
C VAL A 157 -4.15 -16.33 4.33
N LEU A 158 -4.23 -15.18 3.65
CA LEU A 158 -4.43 -15.12 2.19
C LEU A 158 -3.35 -15.89 1.43
N SER A 159 -2.09 -15.87 1.90
CA SER A 159 -0.99 -16.58 1.26
C SER A 159 -1.15 -18.09 1.26
N VAL A 160 -1.90 -18.63 2.22
CA VAL A 160 -2.22 -20.07 2.35
C VAL A 160 -3.49 -20.41 1.56
N GLU A 161 -4.50 -19.54 1.60
CA GLU A 161 -5.78 -19.74 0.91
C GLU A 161 -5.65 -19.59 -0.61
N GLU A 162 -4.69 -18.78 -1.09
CA GLU A 162 -4.44 -18.50 -2.50
C GLU A 162 -3.04 -18.94 -2.95
N PRO A 163 -2.74 -20.26 -2.97
CA PRO A 163 -1.40 -20.76 -3.29
C PRO A 163 -0.94 -20.47 -4.73
N GLY A 164 -1.88 -20.14 -5.62
CA GLY A 164 -1.60 -19.71 -7.01
C GLY A 164 -1.09 -18.27 -7.12
N LEU A 165 -1.24 -17.47 -6.07
CA LEU A 165 -0.77 -16.08 -6.02
C LEU A 165 0.56 -15.98 -5.27
N ARG A 166 1.19 -14.80 -5.38
CA ARG A 166 2.23 -14.36 -4.47
C ARG A 166 1.65 -13.27 -3.57
N VAL A 167 1.78 -13.42 -2.27
CA VAL A 167 1.32 -12.44 -1.29
C VAL A 167 2.49 -12.05 -0.41
N TRP A 168 2.89 -10.78 -0.49
CA TRP A 168 3.96 -10.24 0.34
C TRP A 168 3.41 -9.11 1.23
N TRP A 169 3.79 -9.11 2.50
CA TRP A 169 3.60 -7.99 3.39
C TRP A 169 4.97 -7.37 3.66
N ALA A 170 5.19 -6.26 2.96
CA ALA A 170 6.50 -5.64 2.87
C ALA A 170 6.62 -4.50 3.88
N ASP A 171 7.64 -4.60 4.73
CA ASP A 171 8.05 -3.55 5.65
C ASP A 171 9.10 -2.67 4.96
N PRO A 172 8.75 -1.44 4.61
CA PRO A 172 9.63 -0.54 3.87
C PRO A 172 10.69 0.13 4.74
N GLY A 173 10.58 0.00 6.07
CA GLY A 173 11.34 0.80 7.01
C GLY A 173 10.92 2.26 7.02
N GLU A 174 11.69 3.09 7.70
CA GLU A 174 11.49 4.53 7.73
C GLU A 174 11.90 5.18 6.40
N MET A 175 10.98 5.95 5.85
CA MET A 175 11.19 6.65 4.58
C MET A 175 10.96 8.15 4.72
N ASN A 176 11.76 8.96 4.03
CA ASN A 176 11.55 10.40 3.93
C ASN A 176 10.25 10.72 3.19
N THR A 177 9.15 10.69 3.92
CA THR A 177 7.79 10.91 3.41
C THR A 177 7.05 11.88 4.33
N ARG A 178 5.99 12.49 3.79
CA ARG A 178 5.09 13.31 4.60
C ARG A 178 4.49 12.51 5.77
N MET A 179 4.18 11.23 5.58
CA MET A 179 3.63 10.39 6.65
C MET A 179 4.60 10.26 7.83
N LEU A 180 5.89 10.03 7.57
CA LEU A 180 6.90 9.99 8.64
C LEU A 180 7.05 11.37 9.29
N ALA A 181 7.11 12.44 8.49
CA ALA A 181 7.19 13.80 9.03
C ALA A 181 5.99 14.18 9.92
N ASP A 182 4.79 13.72 9.59
CA ASP A 182 3.58 13.92 10.40
C ASP A 182 3.64 13.11 11.72
N ALA A 183 4.41 12.02 11.77
CA ALA A 183 4.57 11.17 12.96
C ALA A 183 5.69 11.64 13.91
N VAL A 184 6.88 11.91 13.37
CA VAL A 184 8.10 12.13 14.17
C VAL A 184 8.70 13.54 13.97
N GLY A 185 8.14 14.33 13.07
CA GLY A 185 8.63 15.66 12.73
C GLY A 185 9.51 15.69 11.47
N ALA A 186 9.52 16.84 10.80
CA ALA A 186 10.19 17.00 9.50
C ALA A 186 11.71 16.82 9.56
N ALA A 187 12.36 17.23 10.67
CA ALA A 187 13.79 17.12 10.83
C ALA A 187 14.27 15.66 10.92
N GLU A 188 13.55 14.83 11.66
CA GLU A 188 13.85 13.41 11.78
C GLU A 188 13.54 12.66 10.49
N ALA A 189 12.40 12.93 9.89
CA ALA A 189 11.99 12.33 8.61
C ALA A 189 12.97 12.63 7.47
N ALA A 190 13.64 13.78 7.46
CA ALA A 190 14.60 14.15 6.41
C ALA A 190 15.83 13.24 6.36
N GLY A 191 16.20 12.59 7.49
CA GLY A 191 17.31 11.63 7.59
C GLY A 191 16.94 10.20 7.13
N ALA A 192 15.67 9.91 6.93
CA ALA A 192 15.19 8.57 6.58
C ALA A 192 15.45 8.22 5.10
N THR A 193 15.27 6.94 4.77
CA THR A 193 15.56 6.41 3.43
C THR A 193 14.71 7.08 2.34
N ASP A 194 15.34 7.35 1.20
CA ASP A 194 14.61 7.83 0.01
C ASP A 194 13.59 6.76 -0.46
N PRO A 195 12.30 7.11 -0.62
CA PRO A 195 11.29 6.20 -1.15
C PRO A 195 11.66 5.54 -2.49
N ALA A 196 12.50 6.18 -3.31
CA ALA A 196 12.95 5.62 -4.58
C ALA A 196 13.82 4.36 -4.40
N LYS A 197 14.64 4.30 -3.34
CA LYS A 197 15.44 3.10 -3.02
C LYS A 197 14.54 1.93 -2.61
N VAL A 198 13.53 2.21 -1.78
CA VAL A 198 12.56 1.20 -1.35
C VAL A 198 11.71 0.72 -2.54
N ALA A 199 11.32 1.63 -3.43
CA ALA A 199 10.59 1.28 -4.64
C ALA A 199 11.40 0.36 -5.57
N ALA A 200 12.71 0.57 -5.69
CA ALA A 200 13.59 -0.33 -6.43
C ALA A 200 13.61 -1.74 -5.80
N ALA A 201 13.74 -1.84 -4.47
CA ALA A 201 13.71 -3.13 -3.77
C ALA A 201 12.34 -3.85 -3.93
N LEU A 202 11.22 -3.09 -3.91
CA LEU A 202 9.89 -3.67 -4.23
C LEU A 202 9.79 -4.16 -5.68
N HIS A 203 10.38 -3.44 -6.61
CA HIS A 203 10.43 -3.86 -8.00
C HIS A 203 11.24 -5.17 -8.16
N ASP A 204 12.40 -5.25 -7.52
CA ASP A 204 13.22 -6.47 -7.51
C ASP A 204 12.46 -7.65 -6.88
N LEU A 205 11.70 -7.43 -5.80
CA LEU A 205 10.82 -8.41 -5.17
C LEU A 205 9.78 -8.95 -6.18
N VAL A 206 9.14 -8.05 -6.93
CA VAL A 206 8.14 -8.42 -7.95
C VAL A 206 8.78 -9.24 -9.07
N GLN A 207 9.97 -8.91 -9.51
CA GLN A 207 10.70 -9.64 -10.54
C GLN A 207 11.19 -11.02 -10.07
N ALA A 208 11.76 -11.07 -8.87
CA ALA A 208 12.31 -12.30 -8.30
C ALA A 208 11.21 -13.31 -7.91
N ARG A 209 9.97 -12.85 -7.63
CA ARG A 209 8.80 -13.66 -7.24
C ARG A 209 9.11 -14.73 -6.18
N PRO A 210 9.76 -14.42 -5.06
CA PRO A 210 10.01 -15.40 -4.01
C PRO A 210 8.69 -15.97 -3.44
N ALA A 211 8.80 -16.98 -2.57
CA ALA A 211 7.65 -17.47 -1.83
C ALA A 211 6.92 -16.33 -1.09
N SER A 212 5.61 -16.48 -0.91
CA SER A 212 4.81 -15.54 -0.11
C SER A 212 5.37 -15.40 1.30
N GLY A 213 5.26 -14.23 1.90
CA GLY A 213 5.76 -14.01 3.25
C GLY A 213 6.00 -12.54 3.60
N ARG A 214 6.45 -12.30 4.85
CA ARG A 214 6.93 -11.01 5.32
C ARG A 214 8.30 -10.72 4.71
N VAL A 215 8.45 -9.52 4.19
CA VAL A 215 9.71 -9.04 3.60
C VAL A 215 10.10 -7.73 4.27
N SER A 216 11.32 -7.63 4.77
CA SER A 216 11.94 -6.37 5.19
C SER A 216 12.78 -5.82 4.04
N LEU A 217 12.60 -4.54 3.74
CA LEU A 217 13.28 -3.83 2.65
C LEU A 217 14.35 -2.84 3.20
N GLN A 218 14.75 -3.05 4.47
CA GLN A 218 15.79 -2.24 5.14
C GLN A 218 17.18 -2.77 4.84
#